data_9916373fc93e9d27bce1175709b8bba6
#
_entry.id   9916373fc93e9d27bce1175709b8bba6
#
_cell.length_a   1.000
_cell.length_b   1.000
_cell.length_c   1.000
_cell.angle_alpha   90.00
_cell.angle_beta   90.00
_cell.angle_gamma   90.00
#
_symmetry.space_group_name_H-M   'P 1'
#
loop_
_entity.id
_entity.type
_entity.pdbx_description
1 polymer ?
#
loop_
_entity_poly.entity_id
_entity_poly.type
_entity_poly.pdbx_seq_one_letter_code
_entity_poly.pdbx_strand_id
1 'polypeptide(L)'
;KIVMNSAAGAGSRTPETLPAPSKIERVAFKVPGTDIEAQTWYALYGKLSQDVTPLICLHGGPGMAHNYILPCAHLSSAPFSRPVVLYDQIGCGNSTHLREKKGDTDFWTSDLFIAELENLLSYLGIKKFDLFGQSWGGMLGALYATKRPAGLYRLIVANSPASLNTWVEVADNLRKELPKDIQETLMRCEEQGTTDTEEYETAMMSFYERHVCRVVPFPNELVQTLDQVKDDDTVYMTMNGPSEFNVIGSLKGWDITPELHKINVPTLLINGNYDEAQDITMEPYFREIPGKVKWVRFPESSHCPHLEETDAFVEAVGNFLTSES
;
A
#
# COMPACT_ATOMS: atom_id res chain seq x y z
N LYS A 1 -5.35 4.96 -22.75
CA LYS A 1 -5.74 4.12 -21.60
C LYS A 1 -5.83 2.68 -22.05
N ILE A 2 -5.18 1.78 -21.35
CA ILE A 2 -5.10 0.34 -21.70
C ILE A 2 -5.37 -0.47 -20.46
N VAL A 3 -6.27 -1.47 -20.58
CA VAL A 3 -6.49 -2.52 -19.56
C VAL A 3 -5.86 -3.81 -20.09
N MET A 4 -5.05 -4.46 -19.27
CA MET A 4 -4.36 -5.71 -19.61
C MET A 4 -4.50 -6.71 -18.46
N ASN A 5 -4.61 -8.00 -18.79
CA ASN A 5 -4.38 -9.06 -17.81
C ASN A 5 -2.87 -9.37 -17.81
N SER A 6 -2.31 -9.71 -16.65
CA SER A 6 -0.97 -10.26 -16.60
C SER A 6 -0.94 -11.58 -17.39
N ALA A 7 0.14 -11.84 -18.11
CA ALA A 7 0.33 -13.17 -18.67
C ALA A 7 0.41 -14.16 -17.50
N ALA A 8 -0.39 -15.21 -17.51
CA ALA A 8 -0.25 -16.29 -16.53
C ALA A 8 1.19 -16.79 -16.58
N GLY A 9 1.94 -16.60 -15.51
CA GLY A 9 3.36 -16.92 -15.46
C GLY A 9 3.57 -18.41 -15.71
N ALA A 10 4.27 -18.73 -16.77
CA ALA A 10 4.71 -20.07 -17.06
C ALA A 10 5.83 -20.43 -16.08
N GLY A 11 5.54 -21.30 -15.12
CA GLY A 11 6.51 -22.04 -14.34
C GLY A 11 7.04 -21.29 -13.11
N SER A 12 6.81 -21.91 -11.95
CA SER A 12 7.49 -21.62 -10.71
C SER A 12 9.02 -21.62 -10.92
N ARG A 13 9.61 -20.42 -11.06
CA ARG A 13 11.02 -20.26 -10.76
C ARG A 13 11.18 -20.41 -9.24
N THR A 14 12.24 -21.06 -8.80
CA THR A 14 12.69 -20.96 -7.40
C THR A 14 12.68 -19.48 -7.02
N PRO A 15 12.09 -19.06 -5.88
CA PRO A 15 12.08 -17.67 -5.49
C PRO A 15 13.52 -17.14 -5.55
N GLU A 16 13.78 -16.17 -6.42
CA GLU A 16 15.06 -15.46 -6.37
C GLU A 16 15.16 -14.84 -4.98
N THR A 17 16.28 -15.03 -4.33
CA THR A 17 16.52 -14.41 -3.02
C THR A 17 16.42 -12.91 -3.17
N LEU A 18 15.65 -12.28 -2.29
CA LEU A 18 15.53 -10.81 -2.23
C LEU A 18 16.93 -10.17 -2.20
N PRO A 19 17.18 -9.12 -2.98
CA PRO A 19 18.45 -8.42 -2.92
C PRO A 19 18.66 -7.85 -1.52
N ALA A 20 19.92 -7.84 -1.06
CA ALA A 20 20.25 -7.18 0.20
C ALA A 20 20.16 -5.66 0.05
N PRO A 21 19.67 -4.93 1.06
CA PRO A 21 19.71 -3.47 1.03
C PRO A 21 21.15 -2.97 1.03
N SER A 22 21.41 -1.96 0.22
CA SER A 22 22.70 -1.28 0.18
C SER A 22 22.89 -0.30 1.36
N LYS A 23 21.78 0.14 1.95
CA LYS A 23 21.76 1.06 3.08
C LYS A 23 20.49 0.87 3.90
N ILE A 24 20.63 0.89 5.23
CA ILE A 24 19.54 0.99 6.19
C ILE A 24 19.88 2.09 7.17
N GLU A 25 18.98 3.06 7.33
CA GLU A 25 19.18 4.17 8.26
C GLU A 25 17.85 4.69 8.82
N ARG A 26 17.95 5.65 9.72
CA ARG A 26 16.84 6.46 10.23
C ARG A 26 17.11 7.93 9.97
N VAL A 27 16.09 8.63 9.54
CA VAL A 27 16.12 10.06 9.23
C VAL A 27 15.31 10.81 10.27
N ALA A 28 15.89 11.87 10.83
CA ALA A 28 15.15 12.75 11.73
C ALA A 28 13.98 13.40 10.99
N PHE A 29 12.81 13.34 11.62
CA PHE A 29 11.59 13.96 11.14
C PHE A 29 10.96 14.78 12.27
N LYS A 30 11.02 16.09 12.13
CA LYS A 30 10.28 16.99 13.02
C LYS A 30 8.83 17.06 12.56
N VAL A 31 7.91 16.62 13.42
CA VAL A 31 6.48 16.60 13.10
C VAL A 31 5.96 18.03 12.96
N PRO A 32 5.40 18.43 11.80
CA PRO A 32 4.94 19.79 11.56
C PRO A 32 3.94 20.28 12.61
N GLY A 33 4.10 21.51 13.07
CA GLY A 33 3.18 22.14 14.02
C GLY A 33 3.27 21.60 15.47
N THR A 34 4.27 20.77 15.78
CA THR A 34 4.47 20.17 17.10
C THR A 34 5.94 20.27 17.56
N ASP A 35 6.20 19.89 18.82
CA ASP A 35 7.55 19.71 19.34
C ASP A 35 8.05 18.26 19.26
N ILE A 36 7.30 17.39 18.57
CA ILE A 36 7.65 15.97 18.43
C ILE A 36 8.81 15.81 17.45
N GLU A 37 9.89 15.22 17.95
CA GLU A 37 11.03 14.77 17.14
C GLU A 37 10.90 13.26 16.92
N ALA A 38 10.68 12.86 15.68
CA ALA A 38 10.53 11.47 15.25
C ALA A 38 11.70 11.04 14.35
N GLN A 39 11.75 9.78 14.04
CA GLN A 39 12.70 9.20 13.09
C GLN A 39 11.96 8.30 12.11
N THR A 40 12.18 8.49 10.81
CA THR A 40 11.70 7.64 9.74
C THR A 40 12.77 6.62 9.38
N TRP A 41 12.46 5.33 9.51
CA TRP A 41 13.34 4.25 9.06
C TRP A 41 13.17 4.03 7.56
N TYR A 42 14.28 3.79 6.84
CA TYR A 42 14.26 3.39 5.45
C TYR A 42 15.34 2.36 5.11
N ALA A 43 15.09 1.59 4.05
CA ALA A 43 16.05 0.72 3.38
C ALA A 43 16.16 1.12 1.91
N LEU A 44 17.40 1.28 1.43
CA LEU A 44 17.73 1.53 0.03
C LEU A 44 18.25 0.24 -0.60
N TYR A 45 17.69 -0.14 -1.72
CA TYR A 45 18.14 -1.23 -2.59
C TYR A 45 18.71 -0.64 -3.89
N GLY A 46 19.89 -1.09 -4.27
CA GLY A 46 20.65 -0.49 -5.38
C GLY A 46 21.36 0.80 -4.95
N LYS A 47 21.68 1.67 -5.89
CA LYS A 47 22.45 2.91 -5.67
C LYS A 47 21.74 4.10 -6.28
N LEU A 48 21.50 5.13 -5.48
CA LEU A 48 20.97 6.41 -5.98
C LEU A 48 21.98 7.05 -6.93
N SER A 49 21.50 7.54 -8.06
CA SER A 49 22.27 8.29 -9.05
C SER A 49 21.37 9.37 -9.69
N GLN A 50 21.99 10.28 -10.44
CA GLN A 50 21.22 11.29 -11.17
C GLN A 50 20.64 10.76 -12.49
N ASP A 51 21.17 9.64 -12.99
CA ASP A 51 20.82 9.08 -14.29
C ASP A 51 19.62 8.13 -14.24
N VAL A 52 19.34 7.56 -13.06
CA VAL A 52 18.26 6.59 -12.87
C VAL A 52 17.27 7.09 -11.82
N THR A 53 16.02 7.27 -12.23
CA THR A 53 14.93 7.68 -11.34
C THR A 53 14.65 6.58 -10.31
N PRO A 54 14.78 6.83 -9.00
CA PRO A 54 14.46 5.84 -7.98
C PRO A 54 12.97 5.61 -7.84
N LEU A 55 12.58 4.42 -7.38
CA LEU A 55 11.23 4.09 -6.95
C LEU A 55 11.10 4.26 -5.44
N ILE A 56 10.16 5.07 -5.00
CA ILE A 56 9.81 5.24 -3.59
C ILE A 56 8.54 4.45 -3.32
N CYS A 57 8.54 3.61 -2.29
CA CYS A 57 7.43 2.70 -2.01
C CYS A 57 6.72 3.08 -0.72
N LEU A 58 5.41 3.29 -0.83
CA LEU A 58 4.49 3.57 0.27
C LEU A 58 3.75 2.28 0.63
N HIS A 59 3.91 1.82 1.87
CA HIS A 59 3.15 0.67 2.37
C HIS A 59 1.71 1.04 2.74
N GLY A 60 0.88 0.02 2.93
CA GLY A 60 -0.54 0.15 3.24
C GLY A 60 -0.86 0.21 4.74
N GLY A 61 -2.08 -0.13 5.03
CA GLY A 61 -2.72 -0.05 6.32
C GLY A 61 -3.86 0.99 6.30
N PRO A 62 -3.64 2.26 6.71
CA PRO A 62 -2.41 2.82 7.33
C PRO A 62 -2.00 2.08 8.60
N GLY A 63 -0.73 2.09 8.95
CA GLY A 63 -0.27 1.44 10.19
C GLY A 63 0.37 0.07 9.99
N MET A 64 0.52 -0.41 8.74
CA MET A 64 1.35 -1.57 8.41
C MET A 64 2.84 -1.19 8.36
N ALA A 65 3.69 -2.01 7.76
CA ALA A 65 5.11 -1.74 7.60
C ALA A 65 5.61 -2.25 6.25
N HIS A 66 6.89 -1.95 5.92
CA HIS A 66 7.50 -2.26 4.63
C HIS A 66 7.59 -3.76 4.31
N ASN A 67 7.55 -4.65 5.31
CA ASN A 67 7.89 -6.07 5.14
C ASN A 67 7.12 -6.73 3.99
N TYR A 68 5.81 -6.55 3.93
CA TYR A 68 4.99 -7.24 2.92
C TYR A 68 5.18 -6.69 1.50
N ILE A 69 5.72 -5.45 1.33
CA ILE A 69 6.06 -4.89 0.02
C ILE A 69 7.54 -5.05 -0.35
N LEU A 70 8.30 -5.84 0.41
CA LEU A 70 9.69 -6.21 0.12
C LEU A 70 9.92 -6.73 -1.30
N PRO A 71 9.00 -7.45 -1.96
CA PRO A 71 9.20 -7.87 -3.35
C PRO A 71 9.48 -6.72 -4.34
N CYS A 72 9.09 -5.48 -4.03
CA CYS A 72 9.48 -4.32 -4.83
C CYS A 72 11.01 -4.17 -4.94
N ALA A 73 11.78 -4.68 -3.99
CA ALA A 73 13.24 -4.65 -4.00
C ALA A 73 13.87 -5.39 -5.19
N HIS A 74 13.17 -6.39 -5.77
CA HIS A 74 13.64 -7.08 -6.98
C HIS A 74 13.87 -6.13 -8.16
N LEU A 75 13.16 -5.00 -8.22
CA LEU A 75 13.38 -3.97 -9.25
C LEU A 75 14.77 -3.34 -9.19
N SER A 76 15.49 -3.49 -8.06
CA SER A 76 16.88 -3.03 -7.95
C SER A 76 17.91 -3.92 -8.65
N SER A 77 17.50 -5.13 -9.01
CA SER A 77 18.31 -6.10 -9.74
C SER A 77 18.10 -6.02 -11.26
N ALA A 78 18.97 -6.68 -12.03
CA ALA A 78 18.76 -6.82 -13.48
C ALA A 78 17.42 -7.55 -13.77
N PRO A 79 16.73 -7.23 -14.86
CA PRO A 79 17.14 -6.30 -15.92
C PRO A 79 16.84 -4.82 -15.62
N PHE A 80 16.07 -4.50 -14.57
CA PHE A 80 15.56 -3.14 -14.34
C PHE A 80 16.61 -2.23 -13.68
N SER A 81 17.40 -2.76 -12.74
CA SER A 81 18.49 -2.07 -12.03
C SER A 81 18.10 -0.69 -11.49
N ARG A 82 16.85 -0.58 -10.97
CA ARG A 82 16.28 0.67 -10.51
C ARG A 82 16.47 0.80 -9.00
N PRO A 83 17.01 1.90 -8.48
CA PRO A 83 17.07 2.10 -7.03
C PRO A 83 15.67 2.09 -6.42
N VAL A 84 15.49 1.35 -5.32
CA VAL A 84 14.21 1.24 -4.60
C VAL A 84 14.42 1.69 -3.16
N VAL A 85 13.55 2.57 -2.68
CA VAL A 85 13.48 3.02 -1.29
C VAL A 85 12.20 2.49 -0.68
N LEU A 86 12.34 1.62 0.31
CA LEU A 86 11.26 1.19 1.20
C LEU A 86 11.42 1.94 2.53
N TYR A 87 10.34 2.43 3.10
CA TYR A 87 10.39 3.05 4.42
C TYR A 87 9.16 2.71 5.25
N ASP A 88 9.32 2.72 6.55
CA ASP A 88 8.20 2.60 7.48
C ASP A 88 7.69 4.01 7.80
N GLN A 89 6.40 4.24 7.56
CA GLN A 89 5.76 5.52 7.88
C GLN A 89 5.76 5.74 9.40
N ILE A 90 5.72 6.99 9.85
CA ILE A 90 5.66 7.34 11.26
C ILE A 90 4.52 6.59 11.97
N GLY A 91 4.80 6.09 13.16
CA GLY A 91 3.88 5.24 13.93
C GLY A 91 3.93 3.76 13.58
N CYS A 92 4.79 3.33 12.62
CA CYS A 92 4.79 1.99 12.08
C CYS A 92 6.20 1.37 12.07
N GLY A 93 6.24 0.05 12.14
CA GLY A 93 7.43 -0.75 11.87
C GLY A 93 8.66 -0.33 12.68
N ASN A 94 9.73 0.02 11.98
CA ASN A 94 10.99 0.45 12.59
C ASN A 94 11.09 1.97 12.79
N SER A 95 10.09 2.75 12.36
CA SER A 95 10.01 4.18 12.59
C SER A 95 9.57 4.52 14.02
N THR A 96 9.57 5.79 14.38
CA THR A 96 9.13 6.23 15.72
C THR A 96 7.65 5.88 15.91
N HIS A 97 7.34 5.19 16.99
CA HIS A 97 6.00 4.91 17.46
C HIS A 97 5.52 6.01 18.41
N LEU A 98 4.24 6.37 18.31
CA LEU A 98 3.57 7.40 19.12
C LEU A 98 2.28 6.83 19.70
N ARG A 99 2.42 5.80 20.57
CA ARG A 99 1.28 5.05 21.13
C ARG A 99 0.30 5.92 21.92
N GLU A 100 0.80 7.01 22.51
CA GLU A 100 -0.01 8.03 23.20
C GLU A 100 -0.95 8.81 22.27
N LYS A 101 -0.72 8.72 20.96
CA LYS A 101 -1.56 9.33 19.92
C LYS A 101 -2.70 8.43 19.40
N LYS A 102 -2.93 7.27 20.03
CA LYS A 102 -4.05 6.40 19.64
C LYS A 102 -5.37 7.13 19.82
N GLY A 103 -6.18 7.16 18.76
CA GLY A 103 -7.45 7.86 18.73
C GLY A 103 -7.38 9.37 18.42
N ASP A 104 -6.17 9.94 18.27
CA ASP A 104 -5.97 11.35 17.90
C ASP A 104 -6.13 11.54 16.38
N THR A 105 -7.36 11.70 15.91
CA THR A 105 -7.69 11.83 14.48
C THR A 105 -7.20 13.15 13.86
N ASP A 106 -6.95 14.17 14.68
CA ASP A 106 -6.39 15.44 14.21
C ASP A 106 -4.87 15.35 13.99
N PHE A 107 -4.22 14.41 14.67
CA PHE A 107 -2.80 14.13 14.49
C PHE A 107 -2.52 13.23 13.28
N TRP A 108 -3.22 12.08 13.17
CA TRP A 108 -3.02 11.10 12.10
C TRP A 108 -3.75 11.54 10.82
N THR A 109 -3.12 12.39 10.04
CA THR A 109 -3.67 12.94 8.81
C THR A 109 -2.82 12.59 7.59
N SER A 110 -3.41 12.58 6.40
CA SER A 110 -2.65 12.39 5.15
C SER A 110 -1.54 13.43 4.97
N ASP A 111 -1.73 14.66 5.45
CA ASP A 111 -0.71 15.71 5.35
C ASP A 111 0.52 15.43 6.23
N LEU A 112 0.36 14.76 7.38
CA LEU A 112 1.48 14.28 8.20
C LEU A 112 2.36 13.31 7.41
N PHE A 113 1.77 12.31 6.78
CA PHE A 113 2.50 11.30 6.00
C PHE A 113 3.12 11.88 4.72
N ILE A 114 2.46 12.88 4.09
CA ILE A 114 3.05 13.62 2.96
C ILE A 114 4.26 14.43 3.41
N ALA A 115 4.18 15.11 4.55
CA ALA A 115 5.32 15.87 5.09
C ALA A 115 6.50 14.95 5.43
N GLU A 116 6.24 13.75 5.94
CA GLU A 116 7.26 12.72 6.17
C GLU A 116 7.92 12.25 4.87
N LEU A 117 7.13 11.95 3.83
CA LEU A 117 7.62 11.59 2.50
C LEU A 117 8.53 12.70 1.93
N GLU A 118 8.11 13.95 2.00
CA GLU A 118 8.89 15.09 1.51
C GLU A 118 10.19 15.28 2.31
N ASN A 119 10.16 15.06 3.63
CA ASN A 119 11.35 15.07 4.47
C ASN A 119 12.35 13.98 4.05
N LEU A 120 11.87 12.75 3.80
CA LEU A 120 12.70 11.63 3.35
C LEU A 120 13.32 11.92 1.98
N LEU A 121 12.54 12.40 1.00
CA LEU A 121 13.03 12.79 -0.31
C LEU A 121 14.11 13.88 -0.22
N SER A 122 13.89 14.89 0.61
CA SER A 122 14.84 15.98 0.85
C SER A 122 16.15 15.47 1.45
N TYR A 123 16.07 14.62 2.48
CA TYR A 123 17.24 14.04 3.13
C TYR A 123 18.09 13.21 2.17
N LEU A 124 17.43 12.41 1.32
CA LEU A 124 18.11 11.58 0.31
C LEU A 124 18.60 12.38 -0.91
N GLY A 125 18.28 13.67 -1.01
CA GLY A 125 18.62 14.52 -2.14
C GLY A 125 17.91 14.11 -3.42
N ILE A 126 16.78 13.43 -3.32
CA ILE A 126 15.99 12.92 -4.46
C ILE A 126 15.13 14.04 -5.02
N LYS A 127 15.47 14.50 -6.22
CA LYS A 127 14.72 15.56 -6.93
C LYS A 127 13.76 15.02 -7.97
N LYS A 128 13.93 13.76 -8.39
CA LYS A 128 13.13 13.09 -9.41
C LYS A 128 12.89 11.66 -8.97
N PHE A 129 11.66 11.21 -8.94
CA PHE A 129 11.29 9.88 -8.43
C PHE A 129 10.03 9.36 -9.09
N ASP A 130 9.91 8.04 -9.12
CA ASP A 130 8.68 7.32 -9.36
C ASP A 130 8.09 6.92 -7.99
N LEU A 131 6.77 6.90 -7.87
CA LEU A 131 6.08 6.60 -6.63
C LEU A 131 5.21 5.36 -6.79
N PHE A 132 5.44 4.38 -5.94
CA PHE A 132 4.59 3.20 -5.79
C PHE A 132 3.84 3.29 -4.48
N GLY A 133 2.55 3.04 -4.51
CA GLY A 133 1.75 2.92 -3.29
C GLY A 133 0.80 1.73 -3.38
N GLN A 134 0.77 0.92 -2.31
CA GLN A 134 -0.13 -0.22 -2.19
C GLN A 134 -1.18 0.08 -1.12
N SER A 135 -2.46 -0.21 -1.42
CA SER A 135 -3.59 0.00 -0.50
C SER A 135 -3.63 1.46 0.00
N TRP A 136 -3.59 1.71 1.31
CA TRP A 136 -3.43 3.07 1.85
C TRP A 136 -2.28 3.84 1.20
N GLY A 137 -1.13 3.18 0.95
CA GLY A 137 -0.01 3.83 0.25
C GLY A 137 -0.38 4.32 -1.15
N GLY A 138 -1.28 3.63 -1.84
CA GLY A 138 -1.83 4.07 -3.14
C GLY A 138 -2.78 5.26 -3.00
N MET A 139 -3.62 5.28 -1.96
CA MET A 139 -4.47 6.44 -1.63
C MET A 139 -3.60 7.67 -1.34
N LEU A 140 -2.58 7.52 -0.49
CA LEU A 140 -1.63 8.58 -0.13
C LEU A 140 -0.84 9.07 -1.34
N GLY A 141 -0.34 8.14 -2.17
CA GLY A 141 0.42 8.46 -3.38
C GLY A 141 -0.42 9.20 -4.42
N ALA A 142 -1.68 8.79 -4.62
CA ALA A 142 -2.61 9.48 -5.51
C ALA A 142 -2.95 10.88 -4.98
N LEU A 143 -3.23 11.02 -3.68
CA LEU A 143 -3.46 12.32 -3.05
C LEU A 143 -2.25 13.25 -3.22
N TYR A 144 -1.04 12.73 -3.00
CA TYR A 144 0.18 13.50 -3.22
C TYR A 144 0.34 13.92 -4.69
N ALA A 145 0.04 13.03 -5.63
CA ALA A 145 0.11 13.33 -7.06
C ALA A 145 -0.88 14.42 -7.50
N THR A 146 -2.04 14.58 -6.84
CA THR A 146 -2.98 15.68 -7.13
C THR A 146 -2.38 17.05 -6.80
N LYS A 147 -1.44 17.11 -5.87
CA LYS A 147 -0.68 18.35 -5.52
C LYS A 147 0.39 18.70 -6.57
N ARG A 148 0.63 17.82 -7.55
CA ARG A 148 1.59 17.99 -8.67
C ARG A 148 3.01 18.31 -8.20
N PRO A 149 3.61 17.50 -7.32
CA PRO A 149 4.97 17.75 -6.88
C PRO A 149 5.95 17.67 -8.05
N ALA A 150 6.85 18.66 -8.16
CA ALA A 150 7.70 18.85 -9.33
C ALA A 150 8.62 17.65 -9.65
N GLY A 151 8.94 16.84 -8.63
CA GLY A 151 9.83 15.68 -8.77
C GLY A 151 9.15 14.38 -9.15
N LEU A 152 7.83 14.28 -9.04
CA LEU A 152 7.10 13.06 -9.37
C LEU A 152 7.07 12.84 -10.89
N TYR A 153 7.56 11.66 -11.32
CA TYR A 153 7.68 11.34 -12.74
C TYR A 153 6.66 10.30 -13.21
N ARG A 154 6.40 9.28 -12.39
CA ARG A 154 5.37 8.25 -12.61
C ARG A 154 4.70 7.88 -11.30
N LEU A 155 3.45 7.44 -11.38
CA LEU A 155 2.67 6.95 -10.23
C LEU A 155 2.24 5.50 -10.49
N ILE A 156 2.34 4.67 -9.46
CA ILE A 156 1.79 3.31 -9.44
C ILE A 156 0.82 3.23 -8.26
N VAL A 157 -0.44 2.97 -8.56
CA VAL A 157 -1.52 2.78 -7.58
C VAL A 157 -1.89 1.31 -7.61
N ALA A 158 -1.50 0.60 -6.57
CA ALA A 158 -1.70 -0.83 -6.47
C ALA A 158 -2.73 -1.17 -5.39
N ASN A 159 -3.77 -1.94 -5.78
CA ASN A 159 -4.74 -2.52 -4.85
C ASN A 159 -5.34 -1.45 -3.90
N SER A 160 -5.83 -0.34 -4.46
CA SER A 160 -6.11 0.87 -3.69
C SER A 160 -7.39 1.55 -4.16
N PRO A 161 -8.36 1.82 -3.28
CA PRO A 161 -9.61 2.46 -3.67
C PRO A 161 -9.43 3.97 -3.91
N ALA A 162 -10.23 4.50 -4.85
CA ALA A 162 -10.37 5.95 -5.00
C ALA A 162 -11.38 6.54 -4.00
N SER A 163 -12.25 5.70 -3.43
CA SER A 163 -13.26 6.08 -2.43
C SER A 163 -13.48 4.96 -1.43
N LEU A 164 -13.42 5.28 -0.14
CA LEU A 164 -13.70 4.33 0.94
C LEU A 164 -15.20 3.99 1.03
N ASN A 165 -16.09 4.81 0.47
CA ASN A 165 -17.50 4.44 0.38
C ASN A 165 -17.68 3.23 -0.54
N THR A 166 -17.06 3.26 -1.72
CA THR A 166 -17.08 2.12 -2.67
C THR A 166 -16.36 0.90 -2.09
N TRP A 167 -15.25 1.12 -1.37
CA TRP A 167 -14.54 0.05 -0.67
C TRP A 167 -15.44 -0.70 0.30
N VAL A 168 -16.14 0.01 1.19
CA VAL A 168 -17.04 -0.60 2.18
C VAL A 168 -18.17 -1.36 1.50
N GLU A 169 -18.77 -0.81 0.44
CA GLU A 169 -19.83 -1.51 -0.32
C GLU A 169 -19.32 -2.83 -0.93
N VAL A 170 -18.10 -2.82 -1.49
CA VAL A 170 -17.47 -4.02 -2.05
C VAL A 170 -17.18 -5.02 -0.94
N ALA A 171 -16.56 -4.58 0.17
CA ALA A 171 -16.26 -5.43 1.30
C ALA A 171 -17.49 -6.10 1.89
N ASP A 172 -18.61 -5.36 2.01
CA ASP A 172 -19.90 -5.90 2.47
C ASP A 172 -20.43 -6.97 1.50
N ASN A 173 -20.25 -6.79 0.20
CA ASN A 173 -20.68 -7.80 -0.77
C ASN A 173 -19.81 -9.06 -0.71
N LEU A 174 -18.48 -8.91 -0.60
CA LEU A 174 -17.56 -10.04 -0.45
C LEU A 174 -17.81 -10.81 0.87
N ARG A 175 -18.13 -10.10 1.95
CA ARG A 175 -18.50 -10.73 3.23
C ARG A 175 -19.74 -11.62 3.13
N LYS A 176 -20.73 -11.26 2.29
CA LYS A 176 -21.94 -12.08 2.06
C LYS A 176 -21.64 -13.41 1.37
N GLU A 177 -20.47 -13.56 0.77
CA GLU A 177 -20.01 -14.81 0.14
C GLU A 177 -19.30 -15.76 1.12
N LEU A 178 -19.03 -15.30 2.34
CA LEU A 178 -18.47 -16.13 3.40
C LEU A 178 -19.50 -17.13 3.95
N PRO A 179 -19.10 -18.23 4.60
CA PRO A 179 -20.01 -19.11 5.35
C PRO A 179 -20.86 -18.32 6.34
N LYS A 180 -22.12 -18.73 6.53
CA LYS A 180 -23.05 -17.96 7.36
C LYS A 180 -22.64 -17.82 8.81
N ASP A 181 -22.06 -18.85 9.40
CA ASP A 181 -21.52 -18.84 10.76
C ASP A 181 -20.39 -17.81 10.92
N ILE A 182 -19.54 -17.66 9.90
CA ILE A 182 -18.49 -16.64 9.86
C ILE A 182 -19.13 -15.23 9.78
N GLN A 183 -20.11 -15.03 8.89
CA GLN A 183 -20.81 -13.76 8.77
C GLN A 183 -21.47 -13.35 10.11
N GLU A 184 -22.16 -14.28 10.78
CA GLU A 184 -22.83 -14.07 12.06
C GLU A 184 -21.81 -13.72 13.17
N THR A 185 -20.65 -14.40 13.19
CA THR A 185 -19.59 -14.12 14.15
C THR A 185 -19.03 -12.72 13.97
N LEU A 186 -18.68 -12.34 12.73
CA LEU A 186 -18.16 -11.00 12.43
C LEU A 186 -19.17 -9.92 12.84
N MET A 187 -20.43 -10.03 12.43
CA MET A 187 -21.47 -9.06 12.76
C MET A 187 -21.66 -8.94 14.28
N ARG A 188 -21.78 -10.06 14.98
CA ARG A 188 -21.99 -10.08 16.43
C ARG A 188 -20.84 -9.40 17.18
N CYS A 189 -19.58 -9.72 16.81
CA CYS A 189 -18.41 -9.13 17.46
C CYS A 189 -18.30 -7.62 17.17
N GLU A 190 -18.62 -7.18 15.97
CA GLU A 190 -18.64 -5.76 15.58
C GLU A 190 -19.74 -5.00 16.35
N GLU A 191 -20.94 -5.54 16.45
CA GLU A 191 -22.06 -4.95 17.23
C GLU A 191 -21.78 -4.88 18.73
N GLN A 192 -21.07 -5.86 19.27
CA GLN A 192 -20.72 -5.93 20.69
C GLN A 192 -19.43 -5.19 21.06
N GLY A 193 -18.67 -4.71 20.06
CA GLY A 193 -17.37 -4.08 20.27
C GLY A 193 -16.29 -5.04 20.77
N THR A 194 -16.39 -6.34 20.43
CA THR A 194 -15.44 -7.40 20.82
C THR A 194 -14.54 -7.82 19.64
N THR A 195 -14.07 -6.85 18.88
CA THR A 195 -13.22 -7.08 17.69
C THR A 195 -11.75 -7.38 18.02
N ASP A 196 -11.40 -7.34 19.30
CA ASP A 196 -10.07 -7.69 19.83
C ASP A 196 -9.97 -9.15 20.33
N THR A 197 -10.98 -9.97 20.02
CA THR A 197 -11.04 -11.37 20.46
C THR A 197 -10.49 -12.34 19.41
N GLU A 198 -9.96 -13.48 19.87
CA GLU A 198 -9.52 -14.59 19.02
C GLU A 198 -10.62 -15.10 18.08
N GLU A 199 -11.88 -15.05 18.56
CA GLU A 199 -13.06 -15.44 17.78
C GLU A 199 -13.24 -14.53 16.55
N TYR A 200 -13.14 -13.20 16.74
CA TYR A 200 -13.21 -12.24 15.64
C TYR A 200 -12.02 -12.40 14.67
N GLU A 201 -10.81 -12.54 15.22
CA GLU A 201 -9.60 -12.73 14.42
C GLU A 201 -9.70 -14.00 13.56
N THR A 202 -10.16 -15.12 14.13
CA THR A 202 -10.34 -16.37 13.37
C THR A 202 -11.38 -16.22 12.25
N ALA A 203 -12.49 -15.54 12.53
CA ALA A 203 -13.53 -15.27 11.52
C ALA A 203 -13.01 -14.34 10.42
N MET A 204 -12.27 -13.29 10.78
CA MET A 204 -11.64 -12.32 9.87
C MET A 204 -10.65 -13.01 8.92
N MET A 205 -9.87 -13.98 9.39
CA MET A 205 -8.94 -14.73 8.56
C MET A 205 -9.62 -15.43 7.40
N SER A 206 -10.88 -15.85 7.53
CA SER A 206 -11.65 -16.44 6.42
C SER A 206 -11.86 -15.47 5.25
N PHE A 207 -11.94 -14.17 5.52
CA PHE A 207 -11.95 -13.12 4.49
C PHE A 207 -10.55 -12.85 3.94
N TYR A 208 -9.56 -12.75 4.83
CA TYR A 208 -8.18 -12.40 4.46
C TYR A 208 -7.54 -13.44 3.54
N GLU A 209 -7.76 -14.73 3.78
CA GLU A 209 -7.28 -15.82 2.93
C GLU A 209 -7.90 -15.85 1.52
N ARG A 210 -9.00 -15.13 1.32
CA ARG A 210 -9.67 -15.04 0.02
C ARG A 210 -9.34 -13.75 -0.73
N HIS A 211 -9.25 -12.63 0.00
CA HIS A 211 -9.29 -11.29 -0.58
C HIS A 211 -8.07 -10.42 -0.25
N VAL A 212 -7.27 -10.79 0.76
CA VAL A 212 -6.02 -10.09 1.11
C VAL A 212 -4.79 -10.82 0.58
N CYS A 213 -4.64 -12.12 0.89
CA CYS A 213 -3.56 -12.94 0.34
C CYS A 213 -4.00 -14.40 0.26
N ARG A 214 -3.94 -14.98 -0.93
CA ARG A 214 -4.40 -16.36 -1.21
C ARG A 214 -3.31 -17.41 -1.04
N VAL A 215 -2.08 -16.98 -0.74
CA VAL A 215 -0.99 -17.89 -0.37
C VAL A 215 -1.17 -18.29 1.08
N VAL A 216 -1.53 -19.55 1.32
CA VAL A 216 -1.78 -20.10 2.67
C VAL A 216 -0.82 -21.25 2.92
N PRO A 217 -0.05 -21.25 4.03
CA PRO A 217 0.05 -20.18 5.03
C PRO A 217 0.58 -18.88 4.45
N PHE A 218 0.26 -17.76 5.09
CA PHE A 218 0.73 -16.45 4.63
C PHE A 218 2.26 -16.38 4.54
N PRO A 219 2.81 -15.70 3.52
CA PRO A 219 4.24 -15.42 3.44
C PRO A 219 4.76 -14.71 4.70
N ASN A 220 6.00 -15.00 5.09
CA ASN A 220 6.61 -14.42 6.29
C ASN A 220 6.59 -12.89 6.29
N GLU A 221 6.76 -12.28 5.13
CA GLU A 221 6.73 -10.83 4.94
C GLU A 221 5.39 -10.23 5.35
N LEU A 222 4.30 -10.91 5.01
CA LEU A 222 2.95 -10.49 5.43
C LEU A 222 2.74 -10.76 6.92
N VAL A 223 3.13 -11.93 7.42
CA VAL A 223 3.02 -12.27 8.85
C VAL A 223 3.75 -11.24 9.72
N GLN A 224 5.00 -10.88 9.36
CA GLN A 224 5.77 -9.88 10.09
C GLN A 224 5.07 -8.51 10.14
N THR A 225 4.46 -8.09 9.04
CA THR A 225 3.70 -6.84 9.00
C THR A 225 2.46 -6.91 9.90
N LEU A 226 1.71 -8.01 9.86
CA LEU A 226 0.52 -8.19 10.71
C LEU A 226 0.89 -8.26 12.20
N ASP A 227 2.01 -8.91 12.53
CA ASP A 227 2.53 -8.96 13.92
C ASP A 227 2.92 -7.57 14.44
N GLN A 228 3.46 -6.70 13.57
CA GLN A 228 3.76 -5.31 13.94
C GLN A 228 2.48 -4.51 14.22
N VAL A 229 1.42 -4.71 13.45
CA VAL A 229 0.11 -4.10 13.72
C VAL A 229 -0.46 -4.60 15.05
N LYS A 230 -0.28 -5.89 15.38
CA LYS A 230 -0.71 -6.43 16.68
C LYS A 230 0.09 -5.85 17.85
N ASP A 231 1.38 -5.58 17.67
CA ASP A 231 2.23 -4.94 18.70
C ASP A 231 1.85 -3.47 18.91
N ASP A 232 1.55 -2.75 17.83
CA ASP A 232 1.12 -1.36 17.88
C ASP A 232 0.08 -1.04 16.79
N ASP A 233 -1.17 -1.05 17.17
CA ASP A 233 -2.31 -0.76 16.32
C ASP A 233 -2.72 0.73 16.29
N THR A 234 -1.90 1.61 16.87
CA THR A 234 -2.21 3.03 17.05
C THR A 234 -2.70 3.71 15.79
N VAL A 235 -1.93 3.61 14.71
CA VAL A 235 -2.27 4.24 13.43
C VAL A 235 -3.44 3.50 12.78
N TYR A 236 -3.36 2.16 12.73
CA TYR A 236 -4.36 1.33 12.05
C TYR A 236 -5.75 1.53 12.64
N MET A 237 -5.89 1.39 13.97
CA MET A 237 -7.17 1.57 14.65
C MET A 237 -7.70 3.00 14.59
N THR A 238 -6.82 4.01 14.64
CA THR A 238 -7.25 5.42 14.59
C THR A 238 -7.77 5.81 13.21
N MET A 239 -7.10 5.36 12.15
CA MET A 239 -7.43 5.80 10.80
C MET A 239 -8.37 4.82 10.08
N ASN A 240 -8.15 3.51 10.19
CA ASN A 240 -8.96 2.49 9.53
C ASN A 240 -10.00 1.89 10.46
N GLY A 241 -9.60 1.05 11.39
CA GLY A 241 -10.47 0.28 12.27
C GLY A 241 -9.93 -1.13 12.51
N PRO A 242 -10.76 -2.05 13.03
CA PRO A 242 -10.29 -3.37 13.46
C PRO A 242 -9.95 -4.34 12.32
N SER A 243 -10.40 -4.08 11.10
CA SER A 243 -10.14 -4.94 9.93
C SER A 243 -10.27 -4.15 8.62
N GLU A 244 -9.83 -4.75 7.51
CA GLU A 244 -9.90 -4.14 6.17
C GLU A 244 -11.35 -3.82 5.75
N PHE A 245 -12.32 -4.59 6.21
CA PHE A 245 -13.73 -4.43 5.86
C PHE A 245 -14.57 -3.68 6.91
N ASN A 246 -14.01 -3.34 8.07
CA ASN A 246 -14.71 -2.60 9.12
C ASN A 246 -14.06 -1.23 9.36
N VAL A 247 -14.33 -0.31 8.43
CA VAL A 247 -13.74 1.03 8.41
C VAL A 247 -14.55 1.98 9.29
N ILE A 248 -14.11 2.17 10.52
CA ILE A 248 -14.75 3.05 11.53
C ILE A 248 -13.86 4.23 11.94
N GLY A 249 -12.60 4.24 11.53
CA GLY A 249 -11.62 5.30 11.84
C GLY A 249 -11.81 6.56 11.00
N SER A 250 -10.80 7.45 11.05
CA SER A 250 -10.86 8.78 10.40
C SER A 250 -10.89 8.71 8.86
N LEU A 251 -10.54 7.57 8.26
CA LEU A 251 -10.66 7.37 6.82
C LEU A 251 -12.09 7.09 6.35
N LYS A 252 -13.05 6.87 7.27
CA LYS A 252 -14.45 6.65 6.91
C LYS A 252 -14.97 7.79 6.03
N GLY A 253 -15.44 7.44 4.83
CA GLY A 253 -15.97 8.42 3.87
C GLY A 253 -14.90 9.17 3.07
N TRP A 254 -13.61 8.82 3.19
CA TRP A 254 -12.56 9.40 2.37
C TRP A 254 -12.82 9.13 0.89
N ASP A 255 -12.69 10.16 0.06
CA ASP A 255 -12.93 10.13 -1.38
C ASP A 255 -12.04 11.14 -2.11
N ILE A 256 -11.19 10.64 -3.02
CA ILE A 256 -10.31 11.47 -3.85
C ILE A 256 -10.84 11.63 -5.29
N THR A 257 -11.93 10.95 -5.64
CA THR A 257 -12.46 10.93 -7.00
C THR A 257 -12.58 12.31 -7.64
N PRO A 258 -13.07 13.37 -6.95
CA PRO A 258 -13.18 14.70 -7.53
C PRO A 258 -11.83 15.36 -7.89
N GLU A 259 -10.74 14.89 -7.29
CA GLU A 259 -9.40 15.46 -7.43
C GLU A 259 -8.54 14.74 -8.47
N LEU A 260 -8.92 13.54 -8.92
CA LEU A 260 -8.12 12.67 -9.79
C LEU A 260 -7.74 13.31 -11.12
N HIS A 261 -8.58 14.23 -11.62
CA HIS A 261 -8.29 14.99 -12.84
C HIS A 261 -7.05 15.90 -12.74
N LYS A 262 -6.55 16.13 -11.53
CA LYS A 262 -5.32 16.91 -11.28
C LYS A 262 -4.04 16.10 -11.48
N ILE A 263 -4.11 14.76 -11.46
CA ILE A 263 -2.94 13.91 -11.68
C ILE A 263 -2.50 14.03 -13.13
N ASN A 264 -1.25 14.47 -13.35
CA ASN A 264 -0.70 14.76 -14.67
C ASN A 264 0.51 13.92 -15.07
N VAL A 265 0.79 12.85 -14.33
CA VAL A 265 1.90 11.92 -14.60
C VAL A 265 1.39 10.58 -15.15
N PRO A 266 2.19 9.87 -15.94
CA PRO A 266 1.85 8.51 -16.35
C PRO A 266 1.56 7.64 -15.13
N THR A 267 0.45 6.90 -15.17
CA THR A 267 -0.05 6.13 -14.03
C THR A 267 -0.25 4.67 -14.42
N LEU A 268 0.21 3.77 -13.54
CA LEU A 268 -0.07 2.34 -13.59
C LEU A 268 -1.04 1.99 -12.47
N LEU A 269 -2.13 1.32 -12.82
CA LEU A 269 -3.07 0.73 -11.87
C LEU A 269 -2.84 -0.77 -11.80
N ILE A 270 -2.90 -1.32 -10.59
CA ILE A 270 -2.73 -2.75 -10.33
C ILE A 270 -3.82 -3.23 -9.38
N ASN A 271 -4.48 -4.35 -9.68
CA ASN A 271 -5.26 -5.12 -8.72
C ASN A 271 -5.31 -6.60 -9.09
N GLY A 272 -5.77 -7.44 -8.15
CA GLY A 272 -5.98 -8.87 -8.34
C GLY A 272 -7.42 -9.19 -8.70
N ASN A 273 -7.63 -10.36 -9.30
CA ASN A 273 -8.97 -10.84 -9.66
C ASN A 273 -9.84 -11.15 -8.42
N TYR A 274 -9.19 -11.52 -7.31
CA TYR A 274 -9.83 -11.86 -6.03
C TYR A 274 -9.66 -10.79 -4.97
N ASP A 275 -9.11 -9.64 -5.36
CA ASP A 275 -8.80 -8.52 -4.49
C ASP A 275 -10.04 -7.94 -3.80
N GLU A 276 -9.92 -7.50 -2.57
CA GLU A 276 -10.91 -6.63 -1.94
C GLU A 276 -10.99 -5.26 -2.63
N ALA A 277 -9.88 -4.78 -3.23
CA ALA A 277 -9.87 -3.66 -4.17
C ALA A 277 -10.39 -4.11 -5.55
N GLN A 278 -11.67 -4.45 -5.63
CA GLN A 278 -12.34 -4.84 -6.87
C GLN A 278 -12.23 -3.75 -7.94
N ASP A 279 -12.39 -4.11 -9.21
CA ASP A 279 -12.29 -3.19 -10.35
C ASP A 279 -13.07 -1.89 -10.14
N ILE A 280 -14.27 -1.97 -9.55
CA ILE A 280 -15.12 -0.80 -9.31
C ILE A 280 -14.47 0.23 -8.38
N THR A 281 -13.58 -0.20 -7.47
CA THR A 281 -12.84 0.71 -6.57
C THR A 281 -11.68 1.40 -7.28
N MET A 282 -11.13 0.76 -8.32
CA MET A 282 -10.01 1.23 -9.14
C MET A 282 -10.45 2.04 -10.37
N GLU A 283 -11.67 1.78 -10.86
CA GLU A 283 -12.21 2.39 -12.08
C GLU A 283 -12.14 3.93 -12.09
N PRO A 284 -12.43 4.65 -10.99
CA PRO A 284 -12.33 6.11 -10.97
C PRO A 284 -10.93 6.62 -11.36
N TYR A 285 -9.85 5.98 -10.89
CA TYR A 285 -8.49 6.33 -11.33
C TYR A 285 -8.34 6.20 -12.84
N PHE A 286 -8.84 5.11 -13.41
CA PHE A 286 -8.73 4.85 -14.85
C PHE A 286 -9.52 5.85 -15.68
N ARG A 287 -10.69 6.28 -15.20
CA ARG A 287 -11.58 7.19 -15.93
C ARG A 287 -11.15 8.64 -15.81
N GLU A 288 -10.83 9.08 -14.59
CA GLU A 288 -10.71 10.50 -14.27
C GLU A 288 -9.28 11.05 -14.45
N ILE A 289 -8.23 10.21 -14.35
CA ILE A 289 -6.86 10.66 -14.63
C ILE A 289 -6.72 10.95 -16.13
N PRO A 290 -6.39 12.21 -16.53
CA PRO A 290 -6.45 12.61 -17.95
C PRO A 290 -5.30 12.07 -18.81
N GLY A 291 -4.21 11.61 -18.21
CA GLY A 291 -2.98 11.23 -18.89
C GLY A 291 -2.94 9.80 -19.42
N LYS A 292 -1.71 9.29 -19.58
CA LYS A 292 -1.45 7.89 -19.89
C LYS A 292 -1.74 7.03 -18.66
N VAL A 293 -2.79 6.23 -18.70
CA VAL A 293 -3.11 5.26 -17.65
C VAL A 293 -3.07 3.87 -18.24
N LYS A 294 -2.30 3.00 -17.60
CA LYS A 294 -2.31 1.55 -17.85
C LYS A 294 -2.95 0.87 -16.63
N TRP A 295 -3.65 -0.21 -16.87
CA TRP A 295 -4.25 -1.02 -15.81
C TRP A 295 -3.91 -2.48 -16.03
N VAL A 296 -3.25 -3.10 -15.08
CA VAL A 296 -2.87 -4.52 -15.08
C VAL A 296 -3.66 -5.25 -14.00
N ARG A 297 -4.36 -6.31 -14.41
CA ARG A 297 -5.07 -7.21 -13.49
C ARG A 297 -4.32 -8.53 -13.37
N PHE A 298 -4.15 -8.99 -12.14
CA PHE A 298 -3.47 -10.26 -11.83
C PHE A 298 -4.51 -11.36 -11.64
N PRO A 299 -4.54 -12.38 -12.53
CA PRO A 299 -5.65 -13.32 -12.59
C PRO A 299 -5.74 -14.27 -11.39
N GLU A 300 -4.60 -14.57 -10.75
CA GLU A 300 -4.54 -15.51 -9.63
C GLU A 300 -4.39 -14.82 -8.27
N SER A 301 -4.21 -13.51 -8.26
CA SER A 301 -3.95 -12.72 -7.05
C SER A 301 -5.20 -12.11 -6.45
N SER A 302 -5.09 -11.79 -5.16
CA SER A 302 -5.96 -10.92 -4.42
C SER A 302 -5.29 -9.56 -4.14
N HIS A 303 -5.23 -9.12 -2.90
CA HIS A 303 -4.73 -7.78 -2.51
C HIS A 303 -3.20 -7.65 -2.55
N CYS A 304 -2.48 -8.77 -2.67
CA CYS A 304 -1.01 -8.79 -2.62
C CYS A 304 -0.37 -9.44 -3.86
N PRO A 305 -0.60 -8.95 -5.11
CA PRO A 305 0.01 -9.54 -6.31
C PRO A 305 1.53 -9.63 -6.23
N HIS A 306 2.17 -8.70 -5.52
CA HIS A 306 3.61 -8.68 -5.26
C HIS A 306 4.11 -9.88 -4.43
N LEU A 307 3.22 -10.54 -3.68
CA LEU A 307 3.49 -11.78 -2.93
C LEU A 307 2.92 -13.02 -3.64
N GLU A 308 1.80 -12.88 -4.35
CA GLU A 308 1.03 -13.98 -4.92
C GLU A 308 1.49 -14.34 -6.33
N GLU A 309 1.85 -13.35 -7.16
CA GLU A 309 2.37 -13.48 -8.52
C GLU A 309 3.62 -12.60 -8.70
N THR A 310 4.62 -12.78 -7.83
CA THR A 310 5.80 -11.89 -7.68
C THR A 310 6.51 -11.61 -8.99
N ASP A 311 6.83 -12.63 -9.80
CA ASP A 311 7.58 -12.45 -11.05
C ASP A 311 6.79 -11.60 -12.05
N ALA A 312 5.50 -11.89 -12.22
CA ALA A 312 4.61 -11.13 -13.11
C ALA A 312 4.42 -9.69 -12.62
N PHE A 313 4.33 -9.49 -11.30
CA PHE A 313 4.26 -8.16 -10.69
C PHE A 313 5.54 -7.35 -10.97
N VAL A 314 6.72 -7.92 -10.70
CA VAL A 314 8.02 -7.26 -10.93
C VAL A 314 8.19 -6.92 -12.40
N GLU A 315 7.80 -7.82 -13.32
CA GLU A 315 7.84 -7.57 -14.75
C GLU A 315 6.90 -6.43 -15.17
N ALA A 316 5.65 -6.45 -14.71
CA ALA A 316 4.66 -5.42 -15.06
C ALA A 316 5.09 -4.03 -14.59
N VAL A 317 5.55 -3.92 -13.34
CA VAL A 317 6.06 -2.67 -12.76
C VAL A 317 7.34 -2.23 -13.43
N GLY A 318 8.31 -3.13 -13.62
CA GLY A 318 9.58 -2.83 -14.24
C GLY A 318 9.42 -2.33 -15.69
N ASN A 319 8.57 -2.98 -16.48
CA ASN A 319 8.26 -2.57 -17.85
C ASN A 319 7.57 -1.20 -17.91
N PHE A 320 6.68 -0.90 -16.94
CA PHE A 320 6.08 0.44 -16.86
C PHE A 320 7.14 1.51 -16.55
N LEU A 321 8.02 1.24 -15.58
CA LEU A 321 9.06 2.18 -15.16
C LEU A 321 10.13 2.43 -16.25
N THR A 322 10.34 1.50 -17.17
CA THR A 322 11.30 1.61 -18.28
C THR A 322 10.67 2.10 -19.58
N SER A 323 9.34 2.10 -19.68
CA SER A 323 8.65 2.59 -20.88
C SER A 323 8.92 4.08 -21.11
N GLU A 324 9.04 4.48 -22.38
CA GLU A 324 9.07 5.90 -22.75
C GLU A 324 7.75 6.57 -22.32
N SER A 325 7.87 7.67 -21.60
CA SER A 325 6.74 8.45 -21.04
C SER A 325 6.00 9.24 -22.11
#